data_bab9fb65906614e23604712ada39d6f7
#
_entry.id   bab9fb65906614e23604712ada39d6f7
#
_cell.length_a   1.000
_cell.length_b   1.000
_cell.length_c   1.000
_cell.angle_alpha   90.00
_cell.angle_beta   90.00
_cell.angle_gamma   90.00
#
_symmetry.space_group_name_H-M   'P 1'
#
loop_
_entity.id
_entity.type
_entity.pdbx_description
1 polymer ?
#
loop_
_entity_poly.entity_id
_entity_poly.type
_entity_poly.pdbx_seq_one_letter_code
_entity_poly.pdbx_strand_id
1 'polypeptide(L)'
;MNKTKKIGMYTLVLMIFTSVFGFTNIPRSFYLMGYGAIPWYIISGILFFIPYAFMMTEFGAAFKDEKGGIYSWMEKSVGSKFAFLGTFMWYTSNIIWMVSVASSIWVPASNFLFGSDKTKEWELLGLSGSKLLGILGIILIITITYISTKGLKNISKIASIGGIFVTIANILLLVGGIIVLVGNGFTPAEPINFHAFVSSPNKNYTSIIGMASFMVFALFSYGGLEVVSGLVDEAENPIKNFPKAIKLSAIIISVGYCIAILFVGFFTNWNSILTVGNVNMANVAYIVLNNLGTQIGNVLGFSQGNAVILGNFFARFIGLSMLLALTGAFFTVIYSPIKQLIEGTPNKIWPKSWTKINKNNMPTNAMWIQCAVVVIIIALSAFGGKSASKFLDYLILMGNVSMTIPYMFLSIAFIYFKKKEYINKPIKIFKSYKSGAIWGIIVTFIIGFANIFTIIQPIIEENDYFSTVLQVAGPILFVIIGLILYARYKKKNKLNNKEDDSLLSKI
;
A
#
# COMPACT_ATOMS: atom_id res chain seq x y z
N MET A 1 -0.24 -10.01 -34.53
CA MET A 1 -0.07 -9.82 -33.06
C MET A 1 -0.03 -8.33 -32.77
N ASN A 2 -1.08 -7.77 -32.16
CA ASN A 2 -1.03 -6.38 -31.68
C ASN A 2 0.02 -6.32 -30.56
N LYS A 3 1.12 -5.57 -30.80
CA LYS A 3 2.09 -5.26 -29.74
C LYS A 3 1.35 -4.51 -28.64
N THR A 4 1.11 -5.16 -27.51
CA THR A 4 0.62 -4.49 -26.30
C THR A 4 1.55 -3.33 -25.99
N LYS A 5 1.01 -2.13 -25.85
CA LYS A 5 1.81 -0.93 -25.57
C LYS A 5 2.44 -1.08 -24.19
N LYS A 6 3.76 -1.18 -24.13
CA LYS A 6 4.52 -1.34 -22.90
C LYS A 6 4.47 -0.07 -22.02
N ILE A 7 4.66 -0.23 -20.70
CA ILE A 7 4.62 0.83 -19.72
C ILE A 7 5.97 1.59 -19.72
N GLY A 8 5.94 2.89 -19.99
CA GLY A 8 7.12 3.76 -19.91
C GLY A 8 7.55 4.06 -18.47
N MET A 9 8.78 4.56 -18.30
CA MET A 9 9.38 4.84 -16.99
C MET A 9 8.55 5.81 -16.14
N TYR A 10 8.06 6.92 -16.72
CA TYR A 10 7.26 7.91 -15.98
C TYR A 10 5.93 7.33 -15.50
N THR A 11 5.28 6.52 -16.33
CA THR A 11 4.05 5.82 -15.94
C THR A 11 4.31 4.88 -14.76
N LEU A 12 5.44 4.14 -14.75
CA LEU A 12 5.83 3.30 -13.62
C LEU A 12 6.03 4.12 -12.33
N VAL A 13 6.71 5.28 -12.41
CA VAL A 13 6.89 6.17 -11.25
C VAL A 13 5.54 6.63 -10.70
N LEU A 14 4.61 7.06 -11.56
CA LEU A 14 3.27 7.48 -11.14
C LEU A 14 2.47 6.32 -10.52
N MET A 15 2.58 5.11 -11.07
CA MET A 15 1.97 3.91 -10.49
C MET A 15 2.57 3.56 -9.12
N ILE A 16 3.88 3.71 -8.95
CA ILE A 16 4.55 3.54 -7.65
C ILE A 16 4.02 4.59 -6.64
N PHE A 17 3.88 5.84 -7.06
CA PHE A 17 3.35 6.89 -6.18
C PHE A 17 1.94 6.57 -5.70
N THR A 18 1.05 6.10 -6.56
CA THR A 18 -0.31 5.70 -6.12
C THR A 18 -0.32 4.47 -5.22
N SER A 19 0.68 3.58 -5.36
CA SER A 19 0.73 2.33 -4.60
C SER A 19 1.47 2.45 -3.27
N VAL A 20 2.44 3.38 -3.17
CA VAL A 20 3.36 3.49 -2.02
C VAL A 20 3.22 4.84 -1.32
N PHE A 21 3.15 5.97 -2.05
CA PHE A 21 3.19 7.30 -1.47
C PHE A 21 1.80 7.75 -1.00
N GLY A 22 1.43 7.37 0.21
CA GLY A 22 0.19 7.79 0.83
C GLY A 22 0.26 9.23 1.33
N PHE A 23 -0.17 10.21 0.53
CA PHE A 23 -0.18 11.63 0.91
C PHE A 23 -0.78 11.86 2.31
N THR A 24 -1.88 11.18 2.64
CA THR A 24 -2.55 11.31 3.94
C THR A 24 -1.66 10.89 5.12
N ASN A 25 -0.62 10.08 4.89
CA ASN A 25 0.31 9.69 5.94
C ASN A 25 1.16 10.86 6.43
N ILE A 26 1.34 11.92 5.63
CA ILE A 26 2.09 13.13 6.02
C ILE A 26 1.37 13.88 7.15
N PRO A 27 0.12 14.37 6.98
CA PRO A 27 -0.62 15.00 8.07
C PRO A 27 -0.90 14.06 9.25
N ARG A 28 -1.11 12.76 8.99
CA ARG A 28 -1.27 11.75 10.06
C ARG A 28 -0.03 11.62 10.91
N SER A 29 1.15 11.59 10.29
CA SER A 29 2.43 11.53 11.01
C SER A 29 2.63 12.75 11.89
N PHE A 30 2.34 13.94 11.36
CA PHE A 30 2.41 15.17 12.15
C PHE A 30 1.38 15.18 13.29
N TYR A 31 0.18 14.66 13.07
CA TYR A 31 -0.84 14.49 14.12
C TYR A 31 -0.39 13.54 15.23
N LEU A 32 0.25 12.43 14.88
CA LEU A 32 0.70 11.42 15.84
C LEU A 32 1.95 11.89 16.63
N MET A 33 2.91 12.53 15.96
CA MET A 33 4.25 12.75 16.53
C MET A 33 4.79 14.19 16.38
N GLY A 34 4.09 15.09 15.70
CA GLY A 34 4.68 16.38 15.31
C GLY A 34 5.94 16.19 14.47
N TYR A 35 6.96 17.03 14.70
CA TYR A 35 8.29 16.89 14.07
C TYR A 35 9.05 15.63 14.53
N GLY A 36 8.70 15.07 15.69
CA GLY A 36 9.26 13.81 16.17
C GLY A 36 9.01 12.62 15.23
N ALA A 37 8.09 12.74 14.25
CA ALA A 37 7.90 11.76 13.20
C ALA A 37 9.09 11.64 12.24
N ILE A 38 9.82 12.73 11.97
CA ILE A 38 10.87 12.81 10.94
C ILE A 38 12.01 11.81 11.18
N PRO A 39 12.63 11.74 12.36
CA PRO A 39 13.68 10.74 12.61
C PRO A 39 13.22 9.30 12.36
N TRP A 40 11.99 8.95 12.70
CA TRP A 40 11.46 7.60 12.47
C TRP A 40 11.25 7.30 10.99
N TYR A 41 10.83 8.29 10.18
CA TYR A 41 10.79 8.14 8.72
C TYR A 41 12.18 7.99 8.12
N ILE A 42 13.19 8.74 8.62
CA ILE A 42 14.60 8.59 8.18
C ILE A 42 15.09 7.18 8.50
N ILE A 43 14.91 6.70 9.74
CA ILE A 43 15.33 5.36 10.16
C ILE A 43 14.63 4.29 9.33
N SER A 44 13.30 4.38 9.17
CA SER A 44 12.52 3.42 8.37
C SER A 44 12.91 3.46 6.89
N GLY A 45 13.19 4.64 6.34
CA GLY A 45 13.69 4.81 4.98
C GLY A 45 15.04 4.14 4.75
N ILE A 46 16.00 4.36 5.66
CA ILE A 46 17.37 3.84 5.56
C ILE A 46 17.42 2.34 5.84
N LEU A 47 16.73 1.86 6.88
CA LEU A 47 16.85 0.47 7.32
C LEU A 47 15.89 -0.49 6.60
N PHE A 48 14.79 0.02 6.04
CA PHE A 48 13.81 -0.82 5.36
C PHE A 48 13.61 -0.41 3.90
N PHE A 49 13.04 0.77 3.64
CA PHE A 49 12.45 1.06 2.32
C PHE A 49 13.47 1.14 1.19
N ILE A 50 14.55 1.89 1.37
CA ILE A 50 15.61 2.05 0.35
C ILE A 50 16.33 0.72 0.08
N PRO A 51 16.81 -0.04 1.09
CA PRO A 51 17.40 -1.35 0.85
C PRO A 51 16.43 -2.33 0.20
N TYR A 52 15.17 -2.35 0.63
CA TYR A 52 14.14 -3.19 0.02
C TYR A 52 13.89 -2.82 -1.45
N ALA A 53 13.78 -1.53 -1.77
CA ALA A 53 13.66 -1.06 -3.15
C ALA A 53 14.87 -1.46 -4.01
N PHE A 54 16.08 -1.48 -3.44
CA PHE A 54 17.29 -1.94 -4.12
C PHE A 54 17.27 -3.44 -4.38
N MET A 55 16.75 -4.25 -3.44
CA MET A 55 16.52 -5.68 -3.66
C MET A 55 15.52 -5.92 -4.80
N MET A 56 14.40 -5.19 -4.80
CA MET A 56 13.39 -5.23 -5.86
C MET A 56 13.98 -4.83 -7.22
N THR A 57 14.89 -3.86 -7.23
CA THR A 57 15.61 -3.42 -8.42
C THR A 57 16.50 -4.55 -9.00
N GLU A 58 17.27 -5.25 -8.18
CA GLU A 58 18.11 -6.37 -8.62
C GLU A 58 17.27 -7.56 -9.09
N PHE A 59 16.21 -7.92 -8.34
CA PHE A 59 15.27 -8.96 -8.74
C PHE A 59 14.60 -8.66 -10.08
N GLY A 60 14.03 -7.46 -10.23
CA GLY A 60 13.33 -7.06 -11.45
C GLY A 60 14.25 -7.04 -12.69
N ALA A 61 15.52 -6.67 -12.51
CA ALA A 61 16.48 -6.69 -13.59
C ALA A 61 16.92 -8.13 -13.96
N ALA A 62 17.09 -9.01 -12.97
CA ALA A 62 17.49 -10.40 -13.20
C ALA A 62 16.36 -11.25 -13.79
N PHE A 63 15.11 -10.98 -13.38
CA PHE A 63 13.93 -11.76 -13.75
C PHE A 63 12.93 -10.95 -14.58
N LYS A 64 13.44 -10.10 -15.46
CA LYS A 64 12.66 -9.16 -16.30
C LYS A 64 11.59 -9.78 -17.19
N ASP A 65 11.76 -11.04 -17.56
CA ASP A 65 10.86 -11.78 -18.45
C ASP A 65 9.84 -12.64 -17.66
N GLU A 66 9.94 -12.65 -16.31
CA GLU A 66 9.07 -13.45 -15.45
C GLU A 66 7.75 -12.73 -15.15
N LYS A 67 6.64 -13.38 -15.42
CA LYS A 67 5.30 -12.82 -15.24
C LYS A 67 4.79 -12.89 -13.80
N GLY A 68 5.34 -13.78 -12.98
CA GLY A 68 4.91 -14.02 -11.61
C GLY A 68 5.44 -13.03 -10.57
N GLY A 69 6.17 -11.97 -10.98
CA GLY A 69 6.67 -10.96 -10.07
C GLY A 69 7.36 -11.55 -8.84
N ILE A 70 6.89 -11.17 -7.62
CA ILE A 70 7.49 -11.65 -6.36
C ILE A 70 7.47 -13.18 -6.23
N TYR A 71 6.44 -13.86 -6.77
CA TYR A 71 6.42 -15.32 -6.76
C TYR A 71 7.62 -15.89 -7.50
N SER A 72 7.82 -15.50 -8.77
CA SER A 72 8.91 -16.01 -9.60
C SER A 72 10.28 -15.67 -9.01
N TRP A 73 10.43 -14.51 -8.41
CA TRP A 73 11.68 -14.10 -7.76
C TRP A 73 12.02 -15.00 -6.57
N MET A 74 11.03 -15.27 -5.70
CA MET A 74 11.20 -16.17 -4.56
C MET A 74 11.38 -17.63 -5.00
N GLU A 75 10.63 -18.08 -6.02
CA GLU A 75 10.74 -19.46 -6.52
C GLU A 75 12.12 -19.76 -7.06
N LYS A 76 12.66 -18.91 -7.92
CA LYS A 76 14.00 -19.06 -8.50
C LYS A 76 15.11 -18.91 -7.44
N SER A 77 14.84 -18.20 -6.37
CA SER A 77 15.81 -17.97 -5.29
C SER A 77 15.79 -19.06 -4.23
N VAL A 78 14.62 -19.50 -3.77
CA VAL A 78 14.48 -20.44 -2.63
C VAL A 78 13.76 -21.72 -3.06
N GLY A 79 12.65 -21.59 -3.82
CA GLY A 79 11.86 -22.72 -4.29
C GLY A 79 10.35 -22.45 -4.22
N SER A 80 9.58 -23.28 -4.95
CA SER A 80 8.17 -23.06 -5.23
C SER A 80 7.25 -23.07 -4.00
N LYS A 81 7.53 -23.92 -2.98
CA LYS A 81 6.73 -23.96 -1.75
C LYS A 81 6.83 -22.66 -0.97
N PHE A 82 8.06 -22.18 -0.76
CA PHE A 82 8.34 -20.91 -0.06
C PHE A 82 7.69 -19.73 -0.80
N ALA A 83 7.89 -19.67 -2.11
CA ALA A 83 7.31 -18.63 -2.97
C ALA A 83 5.78 -18.62 -2.93
N PHE A 84 5.17 -19.82 -2.99
CA PHE A 84 3.71 -19.95 -2.95
C PHE A 84 3.12 -19.42 -1.64
N LEU A 85 3.69 -19.81 -0.50
CA LEU A 85 3.20 -19.36 0.81
C LEU A 85 3.31 -17.86 0.98
N GLY A 86 4.47 -17.26 0.65
CA GLY A 86 4.67 -15.81 0.75
C GLY A 86 3.73 -15.03 -0.17
N THR A 87 3.58 -15.46 -1.43
CA THR A 87 2.71 -14.79 -2.40
C THR A 87 1.22 -14.97 -2.07
N PHE A 88 0.81 -16.16 -1.63
CA PHE A 88 -0.57 -16.44 -1.27
C PHE A 88 -1.02 -15.61 -0.06
N MET A 89 -0.18 -15.51 0.97
CA MET A 89 -0.46 -14.70 2.15
C MET A 89 -0.59 -13.21 1.78
N TRP A 90 0.34 -12.70 0.98
CA TRP A 90 0.28 -11.34 0.48
C TRP A 90 -0.98 -11.09 -0.37
N TYR A 91 -1.33 -12.01 -1.27
CA TYR A 91 -2.54 -11.91 -2.08
C TYR A 91 -3.82 -11.85 -1.23
N THR A 92 -3.91 -12.71 -0.22
CA THR A 92 -5.07 -12.73 0.70
C THR A 92 -5.22 -11.41 1.45
N SER A 93 -4.11 -10.81 1.89
CA SER A 93 -4.13 -9.50 2.53
C SER A 93 -4.57 -8.38 1.58
N ASN A 94 -4.24 -8.48 0.28
CA ASN A 94 -4.75 -7.53 -0.72
C ASN A 94 -6.28 -7.65 -0.93
N ILE A 95 -6.87 -8.83 -0.77
CA ILE A 95 -8.35 -8.98 -0.76
C ILE A 95 -8.96 -8.17 0.39
N ILE A 96 -8.38 -8.30 1.60
CA ILE A 96 -8.84 -7.55 2.78
C ILE A 96 -8.68 -6.04 2.57
N TRP A 97 -7.56 -5.62 2.01
CA TRP A 97 -7.31 -4.22 1.66
C TRP A 97 -8.36 -3.68 0.69
N MET A 98 -8.72 -4.45 -0.36
CA MET A 98 -9.76 -4.05 -1.31
C MET A 98 -11.12 -3.84 -0.63
N VAL A 99 -11.51 -4.73 0.28
CA VAL A 99 -12.75 -4.58 1.06
C VAL A 99 -12.72 -3.32 1.92
N SER A 100 -11.64 -3.10 2.66
CA SER A 100 -11.48 -1.94 3.54
C SER A 100 -11.52 -0.62 2.76
N VAL A 101 -10.78 -0.54 1.65
CA VAL A 101 -10.73 0.69 0.82
C VAL A 101 -12.03 0.92 0.07
N ALA A 102 -12.71 -0.13 -0.42
CA ALA A 102 -14.03 0.02 -1.07
C ALA A 102 -15.08 0.66 -0.14
N SER A 103 -14.94 0.45 1.18
CA SER A 103 -15.81 1.06 2.19
C SER A 103 -15.37 2.47 2.59
N SER A 104 -14.07 2.75 2.61
CA SER A 104 -13.50 4.02 3.12
C SER A 104 -13.23 5.08 2.05
N ILE A 105 -13.22 4.74 0.76
CA ILE A 105 -12.97 5.67 -0.35
C ILE A 105 -14.03 6.78 -0.46
N TRP A 106 -15.16 6.60 0.17
CA TRP A 106 -16.26 7.57 0.20
C TRP A 106 -15.97 8.77 1.12
N VAL A 107 -15.06 8.64 2.08
CA VAL A 107 -14.60 9.77 2.92
C VAL A 107 -13.90 10.84 2.08
N PRO A 108 -12.87 10.54 1.26
CA PRO A 108 -12.32 11.52 0.31
C PRO A 108 -13.36 12.02 -0.72
N ALA A 109 -14.28 11.16 -1.17
CA ALA A 109 -15.36 11.59 -2.07
C ALA A 109 -16.27 12.62 -1.40
N SER A 110 -16.65 12.40 -0.14
CA SER A 110 -17.44 13.34 0.67
C SER A 110 -16.70 14.66 0.86
N ASN A 111 -15.41 14.63 1.21
CA ASN A 111 -14.62 15.85 1.34
C ASN A 111 -14.50 16.62 0.03
N PHE A 112 -14.36 15.97 -1.10
CA PHE A 112 -14.39 16.62 -2.41
C PHE A 112 -15.72 17.34 -2.68
N LEU A 113 -16.85 16.66 -2.44
CA LEU A 113 -18.19 17.18 -2.75
C LEU A 113 -18.63 18.27 -1.76
N PHE A 114 -18.41 18.04 -0.46
CA PHE A 114 -18.99 18.87 0.62
C PHE A 114 -17.95 19.66 1.42
N GLY A 115 -16.65 19.41 1.26
CA GLY A 115 -15.59 20.02 2.05
C GLY A 115 -15.42 19.41 3.45
N SER A 116 -16.21 18.38 3.79
CA SER A 116 -16.16 17.66 5.06
C SER A 116 -16.65 16.22 4.90
N ASP A 117 -16.34 15.36 5.88
CA ASP A 117 -16.86 13.99 5.91
C ASP A 117 -18.33 13.97 6.36
N LYS A 118 -19.22 13.79 5.41
CA LYS A 118 -20.66 13.61 5.62
C LYS A 118 -21.15 12.20 5.30
N THR A 119 -20.24 11.24 5.20
CA THR A 119 -20.59 9.86 4.80
C THR A 119 -21.63 9.21 5.73
N LYS A 120 -21.65 9.61 7.01
CA LYS A 120 -22.62 9.13 7.99
C LYS A 120 -24.04 9.72 7.80
N GLU A 121 -24.12 10.89 7.13
CA GLU A 121 -25.37 11.60 6.84
C GLU A 121 -25.98 11.18 5.49
N TRP A 122 -25.21 10.42 4.68
CA TRP A 122 -25.67 10.03 3.36
C TRP A 122 -26.84 9.05 3.45
N GLU A 123 -27.92 9.38 2.77
CA GLU A 123 -29.12 8.57 2.63
C GLU A 123 -29.58 8.57 1.17
N LEU A 124 -29.90 7.39 0.65
CA LEU A 124 -30.44 7.20 -0.69
C LEU A 124 -31.41 6.00 -0.70
N LEU A 125 -32.62 6.19 -1.19
CA LEU A 125 -33.65 5.15 -1.32
C LEU A 125 -33.92 4.40 0.01
N GLY A 126 -33.90 5.12 1.13
CA GLY A 126 -34.10 4.53 2.47
C GLY A 126 -32.89 3.75 3.01
N LEU A 127 -31.75 3.80 2.33
CA LEU A 127 -30.50 3.21 2.75
C LEU A 127 -29.59 4.30 3.29
N SER A 128 -29.09 4.13 4.50
CA SER A 128 -28.19 5.08 5.16
C SER A 128 -26.95 4.40 5.73
N GLY A 129 -25.92 5.20 6.06
CA GLY A 129 -24.71 4.74 6.74
C GLY A 129 -24.00 3.61 6.01
N SER A 130 -23.58 2.57 6.77
CA SER A 130 -22.76 1.46 6.24
C SER A 130 -23.41 0.69 5.09
N LYS A 131 -24.75 0.60 5.06
CA LYS A 131 -25.48 -0.09 3.99
C LYS A 131 -25.30 0.62 2.65
N LEU A 132 -25.49 1.94 2.63
CA LEU A 132 -25.29 2.73 1.42
C LEU A 132 -23.83 2.70 0.95
N LEU A 133 -22.87 2.89 1.86
CA LEU A 133 -21.45 2.82 1.54
C LEU A 133 -21.04 1.43 1.03
N GLY A 134 -21.64 0.36 1.56
CA GLY A 134 -21.43 -0.99 1.08
C GLY A 134 -21.91 -1.19 -0.36
N ILE A 135 -23.13 -0.71 -0.70
CA ILE A 135 -23.65 -0.79 -2.08
C ILE A 135 -22.75 0.00 -3.03
N LEU A 136 -22.38 1.22 -2.67
CA LEU A 136 -21.48 2.04 -3.46
C LEU A 136 -20.12 1.35 -3.65
N GLY A 137 -19.59 0.70 -2.60
CA GLY A 137 -18.36 -0.11 -2.66
C GLY A 137 -18.49 -1.31 -3.60
N ILE A 138 -19.62 -2.02 -3.59
CA ILE A 138 -19.92 -3.11 -4.53
C ILE A 138 -19.95 -2.62 -5.97
N ILE A 139 -20.65 -1.51 -6.24
CA ILE A 139 -20.69 -0.91 -7.58
C ILE A 139 -19.29 -0.51 -8.03
N LEU A 140 -18.52 0.10 -7.14
CA LEU A 140 -17.14 0.52 -7.42
C LEU A 140 -16.27 -0.68 -7.82
N ILE A 141 -16.22 -1.76 -7.01
CA ILE A 141 -15.36 -2.92 -7.28
C ILE A 141 -15.75 -3.65 -8.57
N ILE A 142 -17.04 -3.78 -8.86
CA ILE A 142 -17.54 -4.36 -10.12
C ILE A 142 -17.10 -3.49 -11.30
N THR A 143 -17.27 -2.17 -11.20
CA THR A 143 -16.91 -1.21 -12.26
C THR A 143 -15.40 -1.24 -12.54
N ILE A 144 -14.58 -1.18 -11.48
CA ILE A 144 -13.11 -1.22 -11.62
C ILE A 144 -12.67 -2.57 -12.20
N THR A 145 -13.25 -3.69 -11.75
CA THR A 145 -12.94 -5.01 -12.30
C THR A 145 -13.27 -5.07 -13.78
N TYR A 146 -14.47 -4.64 -14.18
CA TYR A 146 -14.87 -4.61 -15.57
C TYR A 146 -13.92 -3.78 -16.46
N ILE A 147 -13.57 -2.57 -16.04
CA ILE A 147 -12.63 -1.70 -16.77
C ILE A 147 -11.25 -2.35 -16.84
N SER A 148 -10.78 -2.96 -15.74
CA SER A 148 -9.47 -3.62 -15.69
C SER A 148 -9.37 -4.81 -16.66
N THR A 149 -10.46 -5.54 -16.89
CA THR A 149 -10.49 -6.64 -17.88
C THR A 149 -10.28 -6.17 -19.33
N LYS A 150 -10.41 -4.87 -19.61
CA LYS A 150 -10.17 -4.27 -20.94
C LYS A 150 -8.70 -4.06 -21.26
N GLY A 151 -7.80 -4.26 -20.29
CA GLY A 151 -6.37 -4.29 -20.53
C GLY A 151 -5.56 -3.30 -19.70
N LEU A 152 -4.25 -3.57 -19.63
CA LEU A 152 -3.28 -2.83 -18.83
C LEU A 152 -3.20 -1.33 -19.17
N LYS A 153 -3.51 -0.94 -20.41
CA LYS A 153 -3.53 0.47 -20.82
C LYS A 153 -4.51 1.31 -19.98
N ASN A 154 -5.69 0.75 -19.67
CA ASN A 154 -6.69 1.45 -18.85
C ASN A 154 -6.22 1.54 -17.39
N ILE A 155 -5.67 0.45 -16.85
CA ILE A 155 -5.12 0.38 -15.51
C ILE A 155 -4.03 1.44 -15.33
N SER A 156 -3.02 1.43 -16.20
CA SER A 156 -1.90 2.37 -16.13
C SER A 156 -2.30 3.83 -16.33
N LYS A 157 -3.29 4.10 -17.20
CA LYS A 157 -3.81 5.46 -17.40
C LYS A 157 -4.46 6.01 -16.13
N ILE A 158 -5.35 5.23 -15.50
CA ILE A 158 -6.07 5.66 -14.30
C ILE A 158 -5.13 5.78 -13.11
N ALA A 159 -4.23 4.80 -12.91
CA ALA A 159 -3.21 4.87 -11.88
C ALA A 159 -2.28 6.08 -12.06
N SER A 160 -1.90 6.42 -13.31
CA SER A 160 -1.09 7.61 -13.59
C SER A 160 -1.80 8.91 -13.25
N ILE A 161 -3.11 9.01 -13.52
CA ILE A 161 -3.91 10.18 -13.13
C ILE A 161 -3.88 10.34 -11.60
N GLY A 162 -4.12 9.28 -10.85
CA GLY A 162 -3.97 9.28 -9.39
C GLY A 162 -2.58 9.76 -8.93
N GLY A 163 -1.51 9.24 -9.57
CA GLY A 163 -0.13 9.64 -9.28
C GLY A 163 0.15 11.12 -9.57
N ILE A 164 -0.43 11.68 -10.64
CA ILE A 164 -0.33 13.11 -10.94
C ILE A 164 -0.98 13.93 -9.82
N PHE A 165 -2.19 13.58 -9.40
CA PHE A 165 -2.89 14.32 -8.35
C PHE A 165 -2.18 14.23 -6.99
N VAL A 166 -1.61 13.06 -6.63
CA VAL A 166 -0.74 12.93 -5.44
C VAL A 166 0.48 13.85 -5.56
N THR A 167 1.11 13.93 -6.73
CA THR A 167 2.25 14.80 -6.98
C THR A 167 1.86 16.27 -6.82
N ILE A 168 0.74 16.69 -7.41
CA ILE A 168 0.22 18.06 -7.29
C ILE A 168 -0.12 18.39 -5.83
N ALA A 169 -0.73 17.46 -5.08
CA ALA A 169 -1.03 17.64 -3.67
C ALA A 169 0.24 17.88 -2.83
N ASN A 170 1.32 17.14 -3.11
CA ASN A 170 2.61 17.37 -2.46
C ASN A 170 3.23 18.71 -2.83
N ILE A 171 3.22 19.09 -4.11
CA ILE A 171 3.72 20.40 -4.56
C ILE A 171 2.92 21.52 -3.87
N LEU A 172 1.61 21.40 -3.81
CA LEU A 172 0.72 22.36 -3.18
C LEU A 172 1.03 22.51 -1.68
N LEU A 173 1.29 21.41 -0.97
CA LEU A 173 1.70 21.43 0.43
C LEU A 173 3.05 22.14 0.60
N LEU A 174 4.05 21.82 -0.24
CA LEU A 174 5.39 22.40 -0.14
C LEU A 174 5.37 23.89 -0.51
N VAL A 175 4.81 24.25 -1.67
CA VAL A 175 4.75 25.65 -2.13
C VAL A 175 3.88 26.48 -1.18
N GLY A 176 2.72 25.98 -0.79
CA GLY A 176 1.84 26.64 0.18
C GLY A 176 2.50 26.85 1.53
N GLY A 177 3.24 25.85 2.04
CA GLY A 177 4.01 25.96 3.26
C GLY A 177 5.09 27.04 3.19
N ILE A 178 5.78 27.18 2.04
CA ILE A 178 6.74 28.28 1.83
C ILE A 178 6.04 29.64 1.83
N ILE A 179 4.90 29.77 1.12
CA ILE A 179 4.15 31.02 1.07
C ILE A 179 3.76 31.48 2.49
N VAL A 180 3.24 30.54 3.31
CA VAL A 180 2.86 30.86 4.70
C VAL A 180 4.08 31.21 5.54
N LEU A 181 5.18 30.46 5.44
CA LEU A 181 6.41 30.73 6.19
C LEU A 181 6.98 32.11 5.86
N VAL A 182 7.06 32.46 4.58
CA VAL A 182 7.54 33.79 4.12
C VAL A 182 6.58 34.88 4.57
N GLY A 183 5.28 34.69 4.38
CA GLY A 183 4.24 35.66 4.79
C GLY A 183 4.21 35.93 6.30
N ASN A 184 4.61 34.94 7.11
CA ASN A 184 4.76 35.07 8.58
C ASN A 184 6.18 35.50 9.00
N GLY A 185 6.97 36.13 8.11
CA GLY A 185 8.32 36.63 8.44
C GLY A 185 9.29 35.51 8.86
N PHE A 186 9.25 34.36 8.18
CA PHE A 186 10.03 33.15 8.47
C PHE A 186 9.80 32.54 9.86
N THR A 187 8.67 32.84 10.49
CA THR A 187 8.27 32.24 11.77
C THR A 187 7.31 31.07 11.49
N PRO A 188 7.72 29.81 11.74
CA PRO A 188 6.85 28.66 11.56
C PRO A 188 5.75 28.61 12.65
N ALA A 189 4.57 28.09 12.31
CA ALA A 189 3.46 27.95 13.24
C ALA A 189 3.77 26.97 14.38
N GLU A 190 4.49 25.87 14.08
CA GLU A 190 5.04 24.95 15.07
C GLU A 190 6.51 25.27 15.30
N PRO A 191 6.95 25.56 16.55
CA PRO A 191 8.34 25.93 16.83
C PRO A 191 9.34 24.85 16.46
N ILE A 192 10.39 25.24 15.71
CA ILE A 192 11.48 24.34 15.31
C ILE A 192 12.60 24.43 16.34
N ASN A 193 12.76 23.38 17.14
CA ASN A 193 13.88 23.24 18.07
C ASN A 193 14.27 21.75 18.18
N PHE A 194 15.43 21.45 18.74
CA PHE A 194 15.90 20.06 18.84
C PHE A 194 14.93 19.16 19.60
N HIS A 195 14.31 19.67 20.67
CA HIS A 195 13.36 18.91 21.48
C HIS A 195 12.16 18.44 20.65
N ALA A 196 11.66 19.26 19.73
CA ALA A 196 10.52 18.91 18.86
C ALA A 196 10.81 17.73 17.91
N PHE A 197 12.09 17.42 17.62
CA PHE A 197 12.46 16.26 16.81
C PHE A 197 12.67 14.97 17.62
N VAL A 198 12.89 15.09 18.93
CA VAL A 198 13.16 13.91 19.78
C VAL A 198 12.01 13.60 20.75
N SER A 199 10.97 14.42 20.76
CA SER A 199 9.75 14.24 21.57
C SER A 199 8.49 14.38 20.72
N SER A 200 7.36 13.96 21.25
CA SER A 200 6.05 14.12 20.62
C SER A 200 5.20 15.12 21.41
N PRO A 201 4.46 16.04 20.76
CA PRO A 201 3.43 16.83 21.41
C PRO A 201 2.22 15.98 21.83
N ASN A 202 2.05 14.80 21.25
CA ASN A 202 0.98 13.86 21.57
C ASN A 202 1.40 12.95 22.71
N LYS A 203 0.67 13.02 23.82
CA LYS A 203 0.96 12.27 25.07
C LYS A 203 1.03 10.75 24.87
N ASN A 204 0.30 10.20 23.89
CA ASN A 204 0.31 8.76 23.60
C ASN A 204 1.65 8.29 22.99
N TYR A 205 2.48 9.20 22.50
CA TYR A 205 3.75 8.91 21.83
C TYR A 205 4.97 9.49 22.54
N THR A 206 4.87 9.76 23.84
CA THR A 206 6.00 10.24 24.65
C THR A 206 6.81 9.12 25.29
N SER A 207 6.23 7.92 25.45
CA SER A 207 6.92 6.74 25.96
C SER A 207 7.73 6.03 24.86
N ILE A 208 8.70 5.20 25.28
CA ILE A 208 9.46 4.33 24.33
C ILE A 208 8.50 3.42 23.56
N ILE A 209 7.46 2.91 24.22
CA ILE A 209 6.44 2.05 23.59
C ILE A 209 5.66 2.84 22.54
N GLY A 210 5.17 4.05 22.87
CA GLY A 210 4.48 4.92 21.93
C GLY A 210 5.36 5.29 20.72
N MET A 211 6.65 5.59 20.95
CA MET A 211 7.60 5.85 19.85
C MET A 211 7.82 4.62 18.98
N ALA A 212 7.93 3.41 19.55
CA ALA A 212 8.05 2.17 18.79
C ALA A 212 6.77 1.87 17.99
N SER A 213 5.60 2.16 18.54
CA SER A 213 4.30 2.13 17.84
C SER A 213 4.30 3.02 16.61
N PHE A 214 4.80 4.25 16.74
CA PHE A 214 4.94 5.15 15.60
C PHE A 214 5.94 4.64 14.55
N MET A 215 7.05 4.00 14.95
CA MET A 215 7.98 3.37 14.01
C MET A 215 7.26 2.35 13.12
N VAL A 216 6.35 1.56 13.67
CA VAL A 216 5.52 0.62 12.90
C VAL A 216 4.68 1.36 11.85
N PHE A 217 4.04 2.45 12.25
CA PHE A 217 3.27 3.30 11.32
C PHE A 217 4.16 3.86 10.18
N ALA A 218 5.37 4.34 10.51
CA ALA A 218 6.31 4.86 9.51
C ALA A 218 6.78 3.77 8.54
N LEU A 219 7.08 2.55 9.04
CA LEU A 219 7.45 1.40 8.21
C LEU A 219 6.32 1.02 7.23
N PHE A 220 5.08 0.93 7.72
CA PHE A 220 3.93 0.57 6.89
C PHE A 220 3.55 1.64 5.88
N SER A 221 3.87 2.92 6.16
CA SER A 221 3.69 4.02 5.21
C SER A 221 4.52 3.86 3.92
N TYR A 222 5.58 3.04 3.96
CA TYR A 222 6.42 2.70 2.80
C TYR A 222 5.99 1.41 2.08
N GLY A 223 4.93 0.72 2.53
CA GLY A 223 4.45 -0.52 1.91
C GLY A 223 3.82 -0.32 0.54
N GLY A 224 3.78 -1.39 -0.28
CA GLY A 224 3.10 -1.41 -1.57
C GLY A 224 4.01 -1.52 -2.79
N LEU A 225 5.33 -1.49 -2.62
CA LEU A 225 6.28 -1.57 -3.75
C LEU A 225 6.21 -2.92 -4.48
N GLU A 226 5.88 -4.00 -3.79
CA GLU A 226 5.72 -5.35 -4.34
C GLU A 226 4.55 -5.46 -5.34
N VAL A 227 3.57 -4.57 -5.25
CA VAL A 227 2.43 -4.53 -6.20
C VAL A 227 2.93 -4.27 -7.62
N VAL A 228 3.94 -3.41 -7.80
CA VAL A 228 4.47 -3.11 -9.13
C VAL A 228 5.43 -4.19 -9.66
N SER A 229 5.85 -5.16 -8.86
CA SER A 229 6.70 -6.27 -9.30
C SER A 229 6.05 -7.14 -10.38
N GLY A 230 4.73 -7.28 -10.35
CA GLY A 230 3.95 -7.98 -11.38
C GLY A 230 3.87 -7.24 -12.71
N LEU A 231 4.49 -6.06 -12.83
CA LEU A 231 4.49 -5.24 -14.05
C LEU A 231 5.88 -5.17 -14.69
N VAL A 232 6.87 -5.91 -14.18
CA VAL A 232 8.24 -5.85 -14.69
C VAL A 232 8.34 -6.29 -16.15
N ASP A 233 7.64 -7.35 -16.53
CA ASP A 233 7.56 -7.88 -17.90
C ASP A 233 6.76 -6.99 -18.86
N GLU A 234 5.90 -6.13 -18.32
CA GLU A 234 5.11 -5.14 -19.06
C GLU A 234 5.83 -3.81 -19.26
N ALA A 235 6.98 -3.61 -18.59
CA ALA A 235 7.74 -2.39 -18.69
C ALA A 235 8.48 -2.27 -20.04
N GLU A 236 8.53 -1.05 -20.57
CA GLU A 236 9.42 -0.73 -21.70
C GLU A 236 10.87 -0.74 -21.23
N ASN A 237 11.75 -1.46 -21.95
CA ASN A 237 13.15 -1.66 -21.55
C ASN A 237 13.30 -2.02 -20.05
N PRO A 238 12.77 -3.19 -19.61
CA PRO A 238 12.63 -3.50 -18.18
C PRO A 238 13.95 -3.48 -17.41
N ILE A 239 15.08 -3.83 -18.00
CA ILE A 239 16.41 -3.76 -17.36
C ILE A 239 16.79 -2.31 -17.01
N LYS A 240 16.32 -1.32 -17.76
CA LYS A 240 16.69 0.09 -17.59
C LYS A 240 15.60 0.87 -16.85
N ASN A 241 14.35 0.76 -17.31
CA ASN A 241 13.27 1.63 -16.85
C ASN A 241 12.71 1.20 -15.50
N PHE A 242 12.51 -0.11 -15.27
CA PHE A 242 12.00 -0.60 -14.00
C PHE A 242 12.95 -0.30 -12.83
N PRO A 243 14.26 -0.61 -12.89
CA PRO A 243 15.20 -0.24 -11.85
C PRO A 243 15.32 1.26 -11.61
N LYS A 244 15.27 2.07 -12.67
CA LYS A 244 15.32 3.53 -12.53
C LYS A 244 14.08 4.07 -11.84
N ALA A 245 12.89 3.58 -12.24
CA ALA A 245 11.62 4.00 -11.64
C ALA A 245 11.58 3.68 -10.14
N ILE A 246 11.96 2.46 -9.75
CA ILE A 246 11.97 2.04 -8.35
C ILE A 246 12.97 2.88 -7.53
N LYS A 247 14.22 3.03 -7.98
CA LYS A 247 15.24 3.81 -7.24
C LYS A 247 14.84 5.27 -7.09
N LEU A 248 14.38 5.89 -8.18
CA LEU A 248 13.93 7.27 -8.16
C LEU A 248 12.76 7.47 -7.21
N SER A 249 11.75 6.62 -7.30
CA SER A 249 10.57 6.66 -6.42
C SER A 249 10.96 6.45 -4.96
N ALA A 250 11.84 5.48 -4.65
CA ALA A 250 12.25 5.20 -3.28
C ALA A 250 12.93 6.42 -2.62
N ILE A 251 13.82 7.10 -3.36
CA ILE A 251 14.50 8.30 -2.86
C ILE A 251 13.49 9.44 -2.69
N ILE A 252 12.69 9.73 -3.72
CA ILE A 252 11.72 10.84 -3.67
C ILE A 252 10.70 10.63 -2.55
N ILE A 253 10.20 9.41 -2.36
CA ILE A 253 9.21 9.10 -1.32
C ILE A 253 9.84 9.24 0.07
N SER A 254 11.06 8.70 0.29
CA SER A 254 11.72 8.77 1.59
C SER A 254 12.03 10.22 2.00
N VAL A 255 12.61 11.00 1.10
CA VAL A 255 12.92 12.42 1.33
C VAL A 255 11.62 13.23 1.39
N GLY A 256 10.66 12.91 0.53
CA GLY A 256 9.38 13.59 0.43
C GLY A 256 8.57 13.53 1.73
N TYR A 257 8.49 12.37 2.40
CA TYR A 257 7.84 12.27 3.69
C TYR A 257 8.47 13.19 4.73
N CYS A 258 9.80 13.17 4.86
CA CYS A 258 10.51 13.98 5.85
C CYS A 258 10.32 15.50 5.63
N ILE A 259 10.49 15.94 4.39
CA ILE A 259 10.32 17.35 4.02
C ILE A 259 8.87 17.79 4.18
N ALA A 260 7.91 16.97 3.72
CA ALA A 260 6.51 17.32 3.78
C ALA A 260 5.99 17.39 5.24
N ILE A 261 6.44 16.49 6.13
CA ILE A 261 6.12 16.56 7.58
C ILE A 261 6.67 17.85 8.19
N LEU A 262 7.91 18.24 7.85
CA LEU A 262 8.50 19.51 8.28
C LEU A 262 7.63 20.70 7.84
N PHE A 263 7.19 20.69 6.59
CA PHE A 263 6.41 21.79 6.01
C PHE A 263 5.00 21.89 6.61
N VAL A 264 4.39 20.80 7.09
CA VAL A 264 3.11 20.87 7.80
C VAL A 264 3.22 21.80 9.01
N GLY A 265 4.29 21.76 9.77
CA GLY A 265 4.48 22.63 10.93
C GLY A 265 4.78 24.10 10.59
N PHE A 266 5.08 24.44 9.32
CA PHE A 266 5.22 25.84 8.91
C PHE A 266 3.90 26.62 9.01
N PHE A 267 2.78 25.92 8.80
CA PHE A 267 1.44 26.52 8.78
C PHE A 267 0.46 25.91 9.79
N THR A 268 0.86 24.84 10.51
CA THR A 268 0.00 24.14 11.47
C THR A 268 0.70 24.04 12.82
N ASN A 269 0.14 24.73 13.82
CA ASN A 269 0.53 24.51 15.22
C ASN A 269 -0.24 23.30 15.76
N TRP A 270 0.49 22.35 16.33
CA TRP A 270 -0.08 21.08 16.79
C TRP A 270 -1.17 21.27 17.84
N ASN A 271 -0.90 22.10 18.88
CA ASN A 271 -1.83 22.30 19.98
C ASN A 271 -3.08 23.07 19.58
N SER A 272 -2.96 24.09 18.73
CA SER A 272 -4.09 24.95 18.36
C SER A 272 -5.03 24.36 17.31
N ILE A 273 -4.52 23.47 16.43
CA ILE A 273 -5.29 22.94 15.30
C ILE A 273 -5.67 21.48 15.50
N LEU A 274 -4.76 20.65 16.06
CA LEU A 274 -4.95 19.21 16.07
C LEU A 274 -5.53 18.65 17.37
N THR A 275 -5.67 19.47 18.41
CA THR A 275 -6.35 19.09 19.66
C THR A 275 -7.79 19.62 19.74
N VAL A 276 -8.20 20.47 18.81
CA VAL A 276 -9.51 21.12 18.82
C VAL A 276 -10.51 20.36 17.93
N GLY A 277 -11.70 20.16 18.46
CA GLY A 277 -12.77 19.48 17.73
C GLY A 277 -12.57 17.95 17.61
N ASN A 278 -13.19 17.34 16.61
CA ASN A 278 -13.16 15.90 16.37
C ASN A 278 -12.04 15.48 15.41
N VAL A 279 -10.79 15.96 15.59
CA VAL A 279 -9.66 15.56 14.77
C VAL A 279 -9.30 14.12 15.05
N ASN A 280 -9.14 13.32 13.99
CA ASN A 280 -8.78 11.91 14.05
C ASN A 280 -8.01 11.47 12.79
N MET A 281 -7.53 10.24 12.78
CA MET A 281 -6.75 9.68 11.66
C MET A 281 -7.48 9.68 10.31
N ALA A 282 -8.81 9.70 10.28
CA ALA A 282 -9.57 9.69 9.03
C ALA A 282 -9.68 11.09 8.41
N ASN A 283 -9.79 12.15 9.24
CA ASN A 283 -10.09 13.51 8.77
C ASN A 283 -8.91 14.48 8.84
N VAL A 284 -7.83 14.18 9.58
CA VAL A 284 -6.71 15.10 9.83
C VAL A 284 -6.08 15.65 8.54
N ALA A 285 -6.01 14.86 7.48
CA ALA A 285 -5.42 15.33 6.23
C ALA A 285 -6.22 16.49 5.60
N TYR A 286 -7.53 16.45 5.68
CA TYR A 286 -8.42 17.49 5.15
C TYR A 286 -8.40 18.74 6.03
N ILE A 287 -8.31 18.57 7.36
CA ILE A 287 -8.20 19.66 8.33
C ILE A 287 -6.89 20.43 8.15
N VAL A 288 -5.77 19.72 8.04
CA VAL A 288 -4.44 20.32 7.84
C VAL A 288 -4.37 21.09 6.52
N LEU A 289 -4.94 20.56 5.44
CA LEU A 289 -4.92 21.27 4.15
C LEU A 289 -5.95 22.41 4.09
N ASN A 290 -7.10 22.30 4.79
CA ASN A 290 -7.99 23.42 5.01
C ASN A 290 -7.25 24.56 5.72
N ASN A 291 -6.54 24.25 6.80
CA ASN A 291 -5.71 25.21 7.52
C ASN A 291 -4.64 25.85 6.61
N LEU A 292 -3.95 25.06 5.77
CA LEU A 292 -2.97 25.59 4.81
C LEU A 292 -3.61 26.66 3.90
N GLY A 293 -4.75 26.34 3.28
CA GLY A 293 -5.46 27.29 2.40
C GLY A 293 -5.90 28.55 3.15
N THR A 294 -6.40 28.39 4.38
CA THR A 294 -6.81 29.54 5.23
C THR A 294 -5.61 30.40 5.57
N GLN A 295 -4.47 29.81 5.96
CA GLN A 295 -3.24 30.57 6.29
C GLN A 295 -2.66 31.28 5.05
N ILE A 296 -2.71 30.66 3.87
CA ILE A 296 -2.34 31.33 2.62
C ILE A 296 -3.22 32.56 2.39
N GLY A 297 -4.54 32.43 2.57
CA GLY A 297 -5.46 33.58 2.45
C GLY A 297 -5.12 34.71 3.43
N ASN A 298 -4.80 34.36 4.68
CA ASN A 298 -4.45 35.34 5.72
C ASN A 298 -3.16 36.09 5.36
N VAL A 299 -2.09 35.40 4.98
CA VAL A 299 -0.81 36.05 4.65
C VAL A 299 -0.87 36.86 3.34
N LEU A 300 -1.78 36.54 2.44
CA LEU A 300 -2.06 37.32 1.22
C LEU A 300 -3.01 38.52 1.46
N GLY A 301 -3.45 38.72 2.70
CA GLY A 301 -4.33 39.86 3.07
C GLY A 301 -5.79 39.69 2.66
N PHE A 302 -6.26 38.46 2.45
CA PHE A 302 -7.68 38.22 2.16
C PHE A 302 -8.54 38.52 3.40
N SER A 303 -9.80 38.91 3.18
CA SER A 303 -10.77 38.95 4.28
C SER A 303 -10.92 37.56 4.91
N GLN A 304 -11.28 37.51 6.20
CA GLN A 304 -11.44 36.25 6.91
C GLN A 304 -12.39 35.27 6.19
N GLY A 305 -13.50 35.77 5.61
CA GLY A 305 -14.42 34.96 4.81
C GLY A 305 -13.75 34.34 3.57
N ASN A 306 -12.96 35.13 2.83
CA ASN A 306 -12.27 34.65 1.65
C ASN A 306 -11.14 33.68 1.98
N ALA A 307 -10.44 33.87 3.12
CA ALA A 307 -9.42 32.93 3.59
C ALA A 307 -10.05 31.57 3.93
N VAL A 308 -11.21 31.54 4.58
CA VAL A 308 -11.96 30.30 4.87
C VAL A 308 -12.44 29.62 3.58
N ILE A 309 -12.90 30.38 2.57
CA ILE A 309 -13.29 29.83 1.26
C ILE A 309 -12.07 29.15 0.61
N LEU A 310 -10.90 29.78 0.64
CA LEU A 310 -9.67 29.19 0.11
C LEU A 310 -9.29 27.91 0.87
N GLY A 311 -9.41 27.88 2.19
CA GLY A 311 -9.22 26.68 3.01
C GLY A 311 -10.14 25.54 2.58
N ASN A 312 -11.43 25.81 2.40
CA ASN A 312 -12.40 24.83 1.93
C ASN A 312 -12.07 24.32 0.51
N PHE A 313 -11.56 25.17 -0.37
CA PHE A 313 -11.09 24.75 -1.69
C PHE A 313 -9.92 23.76 -1.59
N PHE A 314 -8.96 24.03 -0.72
CA PHE A 314 -7.84 23.12 -0.49
C PHE A 314 -8.28 21.75 0.08
N ALA A 315 -9.19 21.73 1.06
CA ALA A 315 -9.75 20.49 1.60
C ALA A 315 -10.46 19.67 0.51
N ARG A 316 -11.25 20.32 -0.34
CA ARG A 316 -11.93 19.67 -1.47
C ARG A 316 -10.94 19.14 -2.51
N PHE A 317 -9.91 19.91 -2.84
CA PHE A 317 -8.88 19.48 -3.78
C PHE A 317 -8.15 18.24 -3.27
N ILE A 318 -7.83 18.18 -1.98
CA ILE A 318 -7.22 16.99 -1.38
C ILE A 318 -8.21 15.81 -1.37
N GLY A 319 -9.49 16.06 -1.11
CA GLY A 319 -10.53 15.04 -1.25
C GLY A 319 -10.53 14.41 -2.65
N LEU A 320 -10.52 15.24 -3.70
CA LEU A 320 -10.41 14.77 -5.08
C LEU A 320 -9.10 14.01 -5.34
N SER A 321 -7.97 14.55 -4.87
CA SER A 321 -6.65 13.93 -5.07
C SER A 321 -6.60 12.54 -4.44
N MET A 322 -7.10 12.37 -3.23
CA MET A 322 -7.14 11.09 -2.54
C MET A 322 -8.12 10.11 -3.18
N LEU A 323 -9.28 10.58 -3.64
CA LEU A 323 -10.23 9.76 -4.39
C LEU A 323 -9.59 9.17 -5.64
N LEU A 324 -8.90 10.00 -6.43
CA LEU A 324 -8.22 9.57 -7.65
C LEU A 324 -7.01 8.68 -7.36
N ALA A 325 -6.24 8.96 -6.30
CA ALA A 325 -5.12 8.15 -5.88
C ALA A 325 -5.56 6.74 -5.44
N LEU A 326 -6.57 6.64 -4.57
CA LEU A 326 -7.12 5.36 -4.12
C LEU A 326 -7.74 4.58 -5.28
N THR A 327 -8.46 5.25 -6.19
CA THR A 327 -8.97 4.62 -7.41
C THR A 327 -7.83 4.06 -8.25
N GLY A 328 -6.75 4.82 -8.45
CA GLY A 328 -5.56 4.37 -9.18
C GLY A 328 -4.87 3.17 -8.52
N ALA A 329 -4.73 3.17 -7.19
CA ALA A 329 -4.22 2.06 -6.42
C ALA A 329 -5.12 0.81 -6.58
N PHE A 330 -6.44 0.98 -6.52
CA PHE A 330 -7.40 -0.10 -6.75
C PHE A 330 -7.22 -0.79 -8.09
N PHE A 331 -7.09 -0.01 -9.18
CA PHE A 331 -6.85 -0.57 -10.52
C PHE A 331 -5.57 -1.41 -10.56
N THR A 332 -4.52 -0.99 -9.88
CA THR A 332 -3.25 -1.73 -9.82
C THR A 332 -3.39 -3.00 -8.97
N VAL A 333 -4.03 -2.91 -7.80
CA VAL A 333 -4.20 -4.03 -6.86
C VAL A 333 -5.19 -5.08 -7.38
N ILE A 334 -6.20 -4.70 -8.15
CA ILE A 334 -7.09 -5.68 -8.79
C ILE A 334 -6.36 -6.56 -9.79
N TYR A 335 -5.33 -6.05 -10.47
CA TYR A 335 -4.66 -6.78 -11.54
C TYR A 335 -3.34 -7.42 -11.09
N SER A 336 -2.43 -6.65 -10.52
CA SER A 336 -1.05 -7.11 -10.33
C SER A 336 -0.92 -8.30 -9.36
N PRO A 337 -1.57 -8.32 -8.16
CA PRO A 337 -1.49 -9.46 -7.26
C PRO A 337 -2.08 -10.75 -7.85
N ILE A 338 -3.24 -10.66 -8.50
CA ILE A 338 -3.89 -11.84 -9.11
C ILE A 338 -3.09 -12.36 -10.30
N LYS A 339 -2.48 -11.48 -11.12
CA LYS A 339 -1.55 -11.87 -12.17
C LYS A 339 -0.37 -12.66 -11.60
N GLN A 340 0.28 -12.13 -10.57
CA GLN A 340 1.42 -12.79 -9.92
C GLN A 340 1.05 -14.17 -9.36
N LEU A 341 -0.16 -14.29 -8.79
CA LEU A 341 -0.64 -15.56 -8.26
C LEU A 341 -1.00 -16.56 -9.34
N ILE A 342 -1.69 -16.14 -10.41
CA ILE A 342 -2.22 -17.05 -11.45
C ILE A 342 -1.17 -17.40 -12.49
N GLU A 343 -0.42 -16.41 -13.00
CA GLU A 343 0.58 -16.62 -14.05
C GLU A 343 1.95 -17.04 -13.49
N GLY A 344 2.27 -16.69 -12.24
CA GLY A 344 3.53 -17.06 -11.60
C GLY A 344 3.55 -18.49 -11.08
N THR A 345 2.44 -18.96 -10.49
CA THR A 345 2.40 -20.28 -9.84
C THR A 345 2.19 -21.41 -10.84
N PRO A 346 2.57 -22.65 -10.49
CA PRO A 346 2.37 -23.80 -11.38
C PRO A 346 0.92 -23.96 -11.85
N ASN A 347 0.68 -24.06 -13.13
CA ASN A 347 -0.65 -24.08 -13.77
C ASN A 347 -1.66 -25.08 -13.19
N LYS A 348 -1.20 -26.15 -12.55
CA LYS A 348 -2.06 -27.21 -11.98
C LYS A 348 -2.56 -26.88 -10.56
N ILE A 349 -2.10 -25.81 -9.92
CA ILE A 349 -2.60 -25.37 -8.60
C ILE A 349 -4.04 -24.86 -8.73
N TRP A 350 -4.32 -24.13 -9.79
CA TRP A 350 -5.61 -23.49 -10.02
C TRP A 350 -6.48 -24.29 -11.03
N PRO A 351 -7.80 -24.15 -10.96
CA PRO A 351 -8.68 -24.67 -12.01
C PRO A 351 -8.30 -24.09 -13.38
N LYS A 352 -8.39 -24.90 -14.43
CA LYS A 352 -8.05 -24.46 -15.81
C LYS A 352 -8.84 -23.23 -16.27
N SER A 353 -10.06 -23.03 -15.75
CA SER A 353 -10.87 -21.84 -16.07
C SER A 353 -10.26 -20.55 -15.52
N TRP A 354 -9.57 -20.60 -14.36
CA TRP A 354 -8.99 -19.42 -13.72
C TRP A 354 -7.73 -18.94 -14.43
N THR A 355 -6.97 -19.86 -15.05
CA THR A 355 -5.72 -19.56 -15.75
C THR A 355 -5.91 -19.08 -17.18
N LYS A 356 -7.18 -19.01 -17.65
CA LYS A 356 -7.49 -18.50 -19.01
C LYS A 356 -7.27 -17.00 -19.09
N ILE A 357 -6.50 -16.58 -20.10
CA ILE A 357 -6.20 -15.19 -20.41
C ILE A 357 -7.06 -14.73 -21.58
N ASN A 358 -7.66 -13.55 -21.49
CA ASN A 358 -8.49 -12.99 -22.56
C ASN A 358 -7.62 -12.36 -23.68
N LYS A 359 -8.29 -11.86 -24.73
CA LYS A 359 -7.61 -11.19 -25.87
C LYS A 359 -6.83 -9.92 -25.49
N ASN A 360 -7.04 -9.38 -24.30
CA ASN A 360 -6.36 -8.21 -23.77
C ASN A 360 -5.23 -8.58 -22.79
N ASN A 361 -4.81 -9.86 -22.77
CA ASN A 361 -3.81 -10.42 -21.85
C ASN A 361 -4.19 -10.31 -20.36
N MET A 362 -5.48 -10.40 -20.02
CA MET A 362 -5.96 -10.32 -18.65
C MET A 362 -6.49 -11.68 -18.16
N PRO A 363 -6.18 -12.11 -16.91
CA PRO A 363 -6.74 -13.32 -16.30
C PRO A 363 -8.19 -13.07 -15.84
N THR A 364 -9.08 -12.81 -16.79
CA THR A 364 -10.43 -12.26 -16.57
C THR A 364 -11.24 -13.10 -15.60
N ASN A 365 -11.22 -14.43 -15.73
CA ASN A 365 -12.01 -15.31 -14.86
C ASN A 365 -11.53 -15.21 -13.40
N ALA A 366 -10.21 -15.19 -13.18
CA ALA A 366 -9.66 -15.02 -11.83
C ALA A 366 -9.99 -13.64 -11.25
N MET A 367 -9.96 -12.58 -12.07
CA MET A 367 -10.35 -11.22 -11.65
C MET A 367 -11.83 -11.16 -11.23
N TRP A 368 -12.73 -11.81 -11.97
CA TRP A 368 -14.15 -11.86 -11.59
C TRP A 368 -14.42 -12.69 -10.33
N ILE A 369 -13.68 -13.79 -10.13
CA ILE A 369 -13.76 -14.58 -8.89
C ILE A 369 -13.25 -13.75 -7.71
N GLN A 370 -12.13 -13.04 -7.85
CA GLN A 370 -11.64 -12.09 -6.87
C GLN A 370 -12.71 -11.02 -6.55
N CYS A 371 -13.32 -10.43 -7.58
CA CYS A 371 -14.42 -9.47 -7.44
C CYS A 371 -15.58 -10.07 -6.64
N ALA A 372 -16.02 -11.29 -6.96
CA ALA A 372 -17.10 -11.95 -6.24
C ALA A 372 -16.78 -12.16 -4.76
N VAL A 373 -15.54 -12.58 -4.43
CA VAL A 373 -15.10 -12.74 -3.03
C VAL A 373 -15.15 -11.39 -2.29
N VAL A 374 -14.63 -10.31 -2.90
CA VAL A 374 -14.64 -8.98 -2.31
C VAL A 374 -16.08 -8.48 -2.13
N VAL A 375 -16.95 -8.65 -3.12
CA VAL A 375 -18.38 -8.27 -3.08
C VAL A 375 -19.10 -9.00 -1.95
N ILE A 376 -18.87 -10.33 -1.80
CA ILE A 376 -19.47 -11.12 -0.73
C ILE A 376 -19.06 -10.57 0.65
N ILE A 377 -17.77 -10.29 0.85
CA ILE A 377 -17.28 -9.75 2.13
C ILE A 377 -17.86 -8.36 2.41
N ILE A 378 -17.91 -7.47 1.41
CA ILE A 378 -18.54 -6.14 1.56
C ILE A 378 -20.03 -6.28 1.88
N ALA A 379 -20.77 -7.16 1.17
CA ALA A 379 -22.18 -7.37 1.41
C ALA A 379 -22.45 -7.92 2.81
N LEU A 380 -21.68 -8.91 3.25
CA LEU A 380 -21.78 -9.44 4.61
C LEU A 380 -21.51 -8.35 5.65
N SER A 381 -20.46 -7.54 5.47
CA SER A 381 -20.13 -6.48 6.39
C SER A 381 -21.21 -5.39 6.46
N ALA A 382 -21.78 -4.99 5.32
CA ALA A 382 -22.76 -3.91 5.23
C ALA A 382 -24.17 -4.32 5.68
N PHE A 383 -24.60 -5.56 5.42
CA PHE A 383 -25.97 -6.02 5.63
C PHE A 383 -26.13 -7.06 6.74
N GLY A 384 -25.05 -7.70 7.18
CA GLY A 384 -25.07 -8.75 8.20
C GLY A 384 -25.20 -8.27 9.65
N GLY A 385 -25.42 -6.95 9.87
CA GLY A 385 -25.60 -6.35 11.18
C GLY A 385 -24.30 -6.18 11.98
N LYS A 386 -24.42 -5.92 13.28
CA LYS A 386 -23.25 -5.61 14.15
C LYS A 386 -22.19 -6.72 14.18
N SER A 387 -22.61 -7.99 14.17
CA SER A 387 -21.68 -9.13 14.18
C SER A 387 -20.84 -9.22 12.91
N ALA A 388 -21.43 -8.93 11.76
CA ALA A 388 -20.72 -8.96 10.49
C ALA A 388 -19.79 -7.75 10.29
N SER A 389 -20.16 -6.58 10.83
CA SER A 389 -19.25 -5.42 10.88
C SER A 389 -18.01 -5.76 11.73
N LYS A 390 -18.19 -6.34 12.91
CA LYS A 390 -17.06 -6.82 13.73
C LYS A 390 -16.20 -7.87 13.02
N PHE A 391 -16.82 -8.73 12.19
CA PHE A 391 -16.07 -9.70 11.40
C PHE A 391 -15.12 -9.01 10.39
N LEU A 392 -15.52 -7.89 9.78
CA LEU A 392 -14.63 -7.11 8.92
C LEU A 392 -13.45 -6.54 9.73
N ASP A 393 -13.71 -5.99 10.92
CA ASP A 393 -12.64 -5.49 11.79
C ASP A 393 -11.64 -6.62 12.12
N TYR A 394 -12.13 -7.83 12.39
CA TYR A 394 -11.29 -9.00 12.62
C TYR A 394 -10.47 -9.39 11.39
N LEU A 395 -11.06 -9.35 10.18
CA LEU A 395 -10.32 -9.60 8.95
C LEU A 395 -9.21 -8.55 8.73
N ILE A 396 -9.47 -7.29 9.04
CA ILE A 396 -8.47 -6.20 8.94
C ILE A 396 -7.30 -6.48 9.89
N LEU A 397 -7.59 -6.81 11.15
CA LEU A 397 -6.55 -7.18 12.13
C LEU A 397 -5.72 -8.38 11.66
N MET A 398 -6.38 -9.44 11.16
CA MET A 398 -5.71 -10.61 10.59
C MET A 398 -4.87 -10.27 9.36
N GLY A 399 -5.28 -9.27 8.59
CA GLY A 399 -4.61 -8.79 7.38
C GLY A 399 -3.36 -7.96 7.67
N ASN A 400 -3.33 -7.19 8.74
CA ASN A 400 -2.27 -6.22 9.03
C ASN A 400 -0.86 -6.87 9.05
N VAL A 401 -0.67 -7.90 9.85
CA VAL A 401 0.60 -8.63 9.94
C VAL A 401 0.86 -9.44 8.67
N SER A 402 -0.19 -10.08 8.11
CA SER A 402 -0.07 -10.91 6.90
C SER A 402 0.38 -10.10 5.67
N MET A 403 0.09 -8.80 5.63
CA MET A 403 0.47 -7.92 4.52
C MET A 403 1.96 -7.60 4.50
N THR A 404 2.63 -7.64 5.64
CA THR A 404 4.03 -7.25 5.80
C THR A 404 5.00 -8.44 5.86
N ILE A 405 4.52 -9.63 6.24
CA ILE A 405 5.34 -10.86 6.24
C ILE A 405 6.00 -11.13 4.87
N PRO A 406 5.37 -10.90 3.71
CA PRO A 406 6.00 -11.04 2.39
C PRO A 406 7.27 -10.21 2.21
N TYR A 407 7.43 -9.08 2.89
CA TYR A 407 8.69 -8.32 2.87
C TYR A 407 9.85 -9.13 3.49
N MET A 408 9.57 -9.88 4.56
CA MET A 408 10.55 -10.80 5.16
C MET A 408 10.87 -11.95 4.20
N PHE A 409 9.84 -12.55 3.56
CA PHE A 409 10.02 -13.62 2.57
C PHE A 409 10.91 -13.16 1.41
N LEU A 410 10.66 -11.97 0.86
CA LEU A 410 11.45 -11.42 -0.24
C LEU A 410 12.88 -11.09 0.20
N SER A 411 13.07 -10.53 1.37
CA SER A 411 14.40 -10.21 1.91
C SER A 411 15.22 -11.46 2.18
N ILE A 412 14.61 -12.52 2.72
CA ILE A 412 15.24 -13.83 2.88
C ILE A 412 15.55 -14.42 1.49
N ALA A 413 14.62 -14.38 0.55
CA ALA A 413 14.85 -14.87 -0.80
C ALA A 413 15.98 -14.12 -1.49
N PHE A 414 16.18 -12.82 -1.20
CA PHE A 414 17.27 -12.02 -1.74
C PHE A 414 18.65 -12.54 -1.29
N ILE A 415 18.77 -13.00 -0.04
CA ILE A 415 20.01 -13.62 0.47
C ILE A 415 20.38 -14.84 -0.39
N TYR A 416 19.41 -15.72 -0.64
CA TYR A 416 19.61 -16.90 -1.50
C TYR A 416 19.86 -16.54 -2.97
N PHE A 417 19.16 -15.52 -3.49
CA PHE A 417 19.41 -14.98 -4.82
C PHE A 417 20.85 -14.52 -4.98
N LYS A 418 21.38 -13.79 -4.02
CA LYS A 418 22.78 -13.32 -4.04
C LYS A 418 23.78 -14.48 -4.01
N LYS A 419 23.46 -15.56 -3.29
CA LYS A 419 24.31 -16.76 -3.19
C LYS A 419 24.38 -17.55 -4.50
N LYS A 420 23.33 -17.55 -5.33
CA LYS A 420 23.25 -18.33 -6.55
C LYS A 420 24.03 -17.65 -7.70
N GLU A 421 25.23 -18.15 -8.01
CA GLU A 421 26.11 -17.55 -9.02
C GLU A 421 25.59 -17.76 -10.45
N TYR A 422 24.88 -18.84 -10.72
CA TYR A 422 24.33 -19.17 -12.04
C TYR A 422 23.18 -18.23 -12.48
N ILE A 423 22.61 -17.44 -11.58
CA ILE A 423 21.61 -16.44 -11.94
C ILE A 423 22.31 -15.20 -12.50
N ASN A 424 21.97 -14.84 -13.72
CA ASN A 424 22.46 -13.61 -14.32
C ASN A 424 21.90 -12.38 -13.56
N LYS A 425 22.78 -11.56 -13.03
CA LYS A 425 22.48 -10.34 -12.25
C LYS A 425 22.99 -9.11 -13.01
N PRO A 426 22.22 -8.58 -13.99
CA PRO A 426 22.68 -7.47 -14.82
C PRO A 426 22.88 -6.17 -14.05
N ILE A 427 22.22 -6.05 -12.90
CA ILE A 427 22.39 -4.93 -11.95
C ILE A 427 22.81 -5.52 -10.59
N LYS A 428 23.88 -4.96 -10.01
CA LYS A 428 24.43 -5.35 -8.71
C LYS A 428 24.61 -4.10 -7.85
N ILE A 429 23.54 -3.66 -7.16
CA ILE A 429 23.62 -2.55 -6.20
C ILE A 429 24.38 -3.03 -4.96
N PHE A 430 24.01 -4.17 -4.44
CA PHE A 430 24.78 -4.89 -3.41
C PHE A 430 25.87 -5.70 -4.11
N LYS A 431 27.12 -5.14 -4.17
CA LYS A 431 28.21 -5.67 -4.99
C LYS A 431 28.63 -7.09 -4.63
N SER A 432 28.51 -7.51 -3.36
CA SER A 432 28.89 -8.82 -2.88
C SER A 432 27.73 -9.60 -2.26
N TYR A 433 27.89 -10.93 -2.14
CA TYR A 433 26.98 -11.77 -1.35
C TYR A 433 26.84 -11.27 0.08
N LYS A 434 27.98 -10.96 0.75
CA LYS A 434 27.98 -10.48 2.14
C LYS A 434 27.15 -9.21 2.30
N SER A 435 27.34 -8.22 1.44
CA SER A 435 26.57 -6.98 1.47
C SER A 435 25.07 -7.23 1.28
N GLY A 436 24.70 -8.07 0.30
CA GLY A 436 23.29 -8.43 0.07
C GLY A 436 22.69 -9.20 1.24
N ALA A 437 23.45 -10.11 1.87
CA ALA A 437 22.99 -10.88 3.02
C ALA A 437 22.78 -9.99 4.26
N ILE A 438 23.71 -9.08 4.56
CA ILE A 438 23.58 -8.14 5.68
C ILE A 438 22.30 -7.32 5.54
N TRP A 439 22.07 -6.70 4.38
CA TRP A 439 20.87 -5.92 4.18
C TRP A 439 19.59 -6.77 4.16
N GLY A 440 19.64 -7.99 3.62
CA GLY A 440 18.53 -8.93 3.70
C GLY A 440 18.17 -9.29 5.15
N ILE A 441 19.16 -9.48 6.00
CA ILE A 441 18.96 -9.75 7.44
C ILE A 441 18.41 -8.51 8.14
N ILE A 442 18.97 -7.32 7.91
CA ILE A 442 18.52 -6.05 8.51
C ILE A 442 17.04 -5.81 8.18
N VAL A 443 16.66 -5.88 6.90
CA VAL A 443 15.27 -5.67 6.48
C VAL A 443 14.35 -6.72 7.11
N THR A 444 14.74 -7.99 7.11
CA THR A 444 13.97 -9.07 7.73
C THR A 444 13.76 -8.81 9.22
N PHE A 445 14.81 -8.39 9.93
CA PHE A 445 14.75 -8.09 11.37
C PHE A 445 13.85 -6.89 11.67
N ILE A 446 14.00 -5.80 10.93
CA ILE A 446 13.19 -4.58 11.13
C ILE A 446 11.69 -4.86 10.90
N ILE A 447 11.34 -5.60 9.84
CA ILE A 447 9.94 -5.97 9.59
C ILE A 447 9.46 -7.00 10.61
N GLY A 448 10.32 -7.94 11.02
CA GLY A 448 10.00 -8.87 12.09
C GLY A 448 9.71 -8.16 13.42
N PHE A 449 10.54 -7.18 13.79
CA PHE A 449 10.31 -6.32 14.94
C PHE A 449 8.96 -5.58 14.83
N ALA A 450 8.69 -4.94 13.68
CA ALA A 450 7.43 -4.24 13.46
C ALA A 450 6.22 -5.17 13.59
N ASN A 451 6.28 -6.37 13.03
CA ASN A 451 5.22 -7.36 13.16
C ASN A 451 5.01 -7.83 14.61
N ILE A 452 6.09 -8.14 15.32
CA ILE A 452 6.00 -8.52 16.73
C ILE A 452 5.38 -7.38 17.54
N PHE A 453 5.81 -6.14 17.31
CA PHE A 453 5.28 -4.99 18.03
C PHE A 453 3.80 -4.75 17.70
N THR A 454 3.39 -4.85 16.42
CA THR A 454 1.98 -4.77 16.01
C THR A 454 1.12 -5.81 16.74
N ILE A 455 1.63 -7.03 16.91
CA ILE A 455 0.93 -8.13 17.60
C ILE A 455 0.76 -7.84 19.10
N ILE A 456 1.79 -7.32 19.77
CA ILE A 456 1.75 -7.13 21.22
C ILE A 456 1.16 -5.78 21.65
N GLN A 457 1.12 -4.80 20.75
CA GLN A 457 0.63 -3.45 21.04
C GLN A 457 -0.78 -3.40 21.64
N PRO A 458 -1.80 -4.13 21.14
CA PRO A 458 -3.14 -4.10 21.74
C PRO A 458 -3.17 -4.57 23.19
N ILE A 459 -2.32 -5.53 23.57
CA ILE A 459 -2.22 -5.96 24.98
C ILE A 459 -1.62 -4.85 25.83
N ILE A 460 -0.55 -4.20 25.35
CA ILE A 460 0.22 -3.23 26.14
C ILE A 460 -0.58 -1.92 26.34
N GLU A 461 -1.25 -1.43 25.28
CA GLU A 461 -1.93 -0.13 25.28
C GLU A 461 -3.39 -0.23 25.73
N GLU A 462 -4.10 -1.30 25.42
CA GLU A 462 -5.56 -1.42 25.58
C GLU A 462 -5.99 -2.63 26.41
N ASN A 463 -5.09 -3.50 26.85
CA ASN A 463 -5.37 -4.81 27.45
C ASN A 463 -6.23 -5.72 26.54
N ASP A 464 -6.15 -5.53 25.22
CA ASP A 464 -6.92 -6.25 24.23
C ASP A 464 -6.18 -7.52 23.74
N TYR A 465 -6.36 -8.60 24.49
CA TYR A 465 -5.82 -9.91 24.15
C TYR A 465 -6.45 -10.50 22.87
N PHE A 466 -7.71 -10.15 22.59
CA PHE A 466 -8.43 -10.70 21.46
C PHE A 466 -7.88 -10.20 20.12
N SER A 467 -7.61 -8.92 20.00
CA SER A 467 -6.96 -8.33 18.81
C SER A 467 -5.58 -8.93 18.58
N THR A 468 -4.80 -9.16 19.63
CA THR A 468 -3.50 -9.86 19.54
C THR A 468 -3.64 -11.27 18.99
N VAL A 469 -4.60 -12.05 19.52
CA VAL A 469 -4.86 -13.42 19.02
C VAL A 469 -5.22 -13.41 17.54
N LEU A 470 -6.06 -12.46 17.09
CA LEU A 470 -6.45 -12.35 15.69
C LEU A 470 -5.27 -12.00 14.78
N GLN A 471 -4.38 -11.11 15.20
CA GLN A 471 -3.19 -10.73 14.43
C GLN A 471 -2.20 -11.90 14.25
N VAL A 472 -2.17 -12.85 15.18
CA VAL A 472 -1.40 -14.10 15.05
C VAL A 472 -2.16 -15.14 14.24
N ALA A 473 -3.47 -15.28 14.48
CA ALA A 473 -4.31 -16.28 13.81
C ALA A 473 -4.41 -16.05 12.29
N GLY A 474 -4.41 -14.79 11.84
CA GLY A 474 -4.48 -14.45 10.43
C GLY A 474 -3.37 -15.07 9.59
N PRO A 475 -2.10 -14.72 9.84
CA PRO A 475 -0.96 -15.32 9.14
C PRO A 475 -0.94 -16.85 9.20
N ILE A 476 -1.23 -17.43 10.37
CA ILE A 476 -1.28 -18.89 10.56
C ILE A 476 -2.36 -19.52 9.68
N LEU A 477 -3.57 -18.96 9.68
CA LEU A 477 -4.67 -19.44 8.84
C LEU A 477 -4.33 -19.39 7.36
N PHE A 478 -3.76 -18.27 6.90
CA PHE A 478 -3.39 -18.10 5.48
C PHE A 478 -2.27 -19.07 5.08
N VAL A 479 -1.29 -19.30 5.98
CA VAL A 479 -0.24 -20.31 5.75
C VAL A 479 -0.84 -21.71 5.68
N ILE A 480 -1.76 -22.08 6.59
CA ILE A 480 -2.42 -23.39 6.58
C ILE A 480 -3.19 -23.60 5.28
N ILE A 481 -4.01 -22.63 4.85
CA ILE A 481 -4.74 -22.70 3.58
C ILE A 481 -3.76 -22.85 2.41
N GLY A 482 -2.70 -22.05 2.39
CA GLY A 482 -1.66 -22.15 1.37
C GLY A 482 -0.98 -23.53 1.34
N LEU A 483 -0.66 -24.10 2.51
CA LEU A 483 -0.10 -25.44 2.62
C LEU A 483 -1.04 -26.52 2.09
N ILE A 484 -2.35 -26.43 2.40
CA ILE A 484 -3.36 -27.38 1.90
C ILE A 484 -3.44 -27.31 0.38
N LEU A 485 -3.51 -26.11 -0.21
CA LEU A 485 -3.56 -25.93 -1.66
C LEU A 485 -2.31 -26.49 -2.33
N TYR A 486 -1.13 -26.19 -1.79
CA TYR A 486 0.15 -26.69 -2.31
C TYR A 486 0.30 -28.22 -2.18
N ALA A 487 -0.17 -28.80 -1.06
CA ALA A 487 -0.16 -30.24 -0.85
C ALA A 487 -1.08 -30.98 -1.84
N ARG A 488 -2.29 -30.44 -2.09
CA ARG A 488 -3.22 -30.95 -3.13
C ARG A 488 -2.59 -30.95 -4.51
N TYR A 489 -1.90 -29.87 -4.87
CA TYR A 489 -1.15 -29.76 -6.10
C TYR A 489 -0.08 -30.85 -6.23
N LYS A 490 0.75 -31.03 -5.20
CA LYS A 490 1.79 -32.08 -5.19
C LYS A 490 1.21 -33.49 -5.32
N LYS A 491 0.12 -33.78 -4.62
CA LYS A 491 -0.56 -35.08 -4.72
C LYS A 491 -1.08 -35.34 -6.15
N LYS A 492 -1.72 -34.36 -6.76
CA LYS A 492 -2.24 -34.44 -8.14
C LYS A 492 -1.12 -34.66 -9.18
N ASN A 493 0.02 -33.98 -9.02
CA ASN A 493 1.17 -34.19 -9.91
C ASN A 493 1.82 -35.57 -9.77
N LYS A 494 1.92 -36.10 -8.52
CA LYS A 494 2.43 -37.48 -8.33
C LYS A 494 1.54 -38.55 -8.93
N LEU A 495 0.23 -38.35 -8.92
CA LEU A 495 -0.74 -39.25 -9.56
C LEU A 495 -0.62 -39.22 -11.09
N ASN A 496 -0.53 -38.03 -11.69
CA ASN A 496 -0.38 -37.90 -13.15
C ASN A 496 0.95 -38.51 -13.64
N ASN A 497 2.07 -38.30 -12.95
CA ASN A 497 3.35 -38.92 -13.33
C ASN A 497 3.31 -40.44 -13.23
N LYS A 498 2.59 -41.01 -12.26
CA LYS A 498 2.39 -42.45 -12.16
C LYS A 498 1.49 -43.01 -13.27
N GLU A 499 0.49 -42.25 -13.73
CA GLU A 499 -0.36 -42.61 -14.87
C GLU A 499 0.43 -42.56 -16.18
N ASP A 500 1.27 -41.52 -16.39
CA ASP A 500 2.14 -41.41 -17.58
C ASP A 500 3.20 -42.53 -17.60
N ASP A 501 3.84 -42.86 -16.49
CA ASP A 501 4.77 -43.97 -16.35
C ASP A 501 4.08 -45.34 -16.59
N SER A 502 2.83 -45.49 -16.17
CA SER A 502 2.03 -46.71 -16.40
C SER A 502 1.57 -46.88 -17.87
N LEU A 503 1.39 -45.78 -18.57
CA LEU A 503 1.08 -45.77 -20.00
C LEU A 503 2.32 -46.08 -20.85
N LEU A 504 3.49 -45.52 -20.47
CA LEU A 504 4.77 -45.80 -21.11
C LEU A 504 5.24 -47.25 -20.90
N SER A 505 4.85 -47.88 -19.80
CA SER A 505 5.17 -49.29 -19.52
C SER A 505 4.24 -50.28 -20.30
N LYS A 506 3.20 -49.79 -21.00
CA LYS A 506 2.27 -50.58 -21.80
C LYS A 506 2.48 -50.43 -23.33
N ILE A 507 3.46 -49.61 -23.72
CA ILE A 507 3.98 -49.47 -25.08
C ILE A 507 5.33 -50.20 -25.18
#